data_ff0399b266f8b4d5158896869d4700e5
#
_entry.id   ff0399b266f8b4d5158896869d4700e5
#
_cell.length_a   1.000
_cell.length_b   1.000
_cell.length_c   1.000
_cell.angle_alpha   90.00
_cell.angle_beta   90.00
_cell.angle_gamma   90.00
#
_symmetry.space_group_name_H-M   'P 1'
#
loop_
_entity.id
_entity.type
_entity.pdbx_description
1 polymer ?
#
loop_
_entity_poly.entity_id
_entity_poly.type
_entity_poly.pdbx_seq_one_letter_code
_entity_poly.pdbx_strand_id
1 'polypeptide(L)'
;MKPLEELLQQTEFSDDDIVRLLGLTTPEDCLALKRAAYKKTTDVMGDRVFFRGLIEVSNICTANCRYCGIRKDNHDVKRYEMTEDEIVGQAVWAAENGYGSVCLQAGERRDAKFIDFITRCLKRIHAETVSEELPDGVGITLSLGDQEKTTFETWAQASGNRRNLRYLSRFESSNPDLFKLLHTAPGKNQKNLEHRFQCFRWLKECGYQLGTGVMIGIPGQTLEDLCRDIRLFQKLDVDMIGMGPYLKSDGGDLKELGQMDPKALMQLSLNMIAVVRLVLGDVNIAAATALQAIRDDGREIGIEYGANVVMPNLSPQRFRAGYQLYDNKPCLNDEPTQCGDCLEKRIASRGRRVGWNMMGSSRHYRTRTGQTAQEAIPESTAQRDALNEKALRGPQGQRRIFFNTVAV
;
A
#
# COMPACT_ATOMS: atom_id res chain seq x y z
N MET A 1 27.78 -12.05 20.09
CA MET A 1 26.58 -11.91 19.24
C MET A 1 25.85 -13.24 19.23
N LYS A 2 24.49 -13.24 19.38
CA LYS A 2 23.68 -14.46 19.27
C LYS A 2 23.77 -15.06 17.87
N PRO A 3 23.71 -16.39 17.70
CA PRO A 3 23.55 -17.02 16.39
C PRO A 3 22.30 -16.47 15.67
N LEU A 4 22.33 -16.40 14.34
CA LEU A 4 21.20 -15.84 13.57
C LEU A 4 19.90 -16.65 13.76
N GLU A 5 20.00 -17.97 13.82
CA GLU A 5 18.85 -18.86 14.03
C GLU A 5 18.15 -18.58 15.35
N GLU A 6 18.90 -18.34 16.43
CA GLU A 6 18.36 -17.98 17.73
C GLU A 6 17.72 -16.59 17.72
N LEU A 7 18.37 -15.63 17.03
CA LEU A 7 17.84 -14.29 16.85
C LEU A 7 16.48 -14.29 16.11
N LEU A 8 16.33 -15.10 15.08
CA LEU A 8 15.11 -15.18 14.28
C LEU A 8 13.91 -15.85 15.01
N GLN A 9 14.15 -16.52 16.14
CA GLN A 9 13.11 -17.14 16.96
C GLN A 9 12.58 -16.23 18.08
N GLN A 10 13.16 -15.05 18.26
CA GLN A 10 12.77 -14.12 19.31
C GLN A 10 11.41 -13.48 19.02
N THR A 11 10.77 -13.03 20.10
CA THR A 11 9.52 -12.23 20.04
C THR A 11 9.77 -10.75 20.22
N GLU A 12 10.92 -10.40 20.82
CA GLU A 12 11.36 -9.02 21.05
C GLU A 12 12.76 -8.83 20.47
N PHE A 13 12.98 -7.69 19.84
CA PHE A 13 14.21 -7.35 19.15
C PHE A 13 14.77 -6.04 19.71
N SER A 14 16.04 -6.04 20.09
CA SER A 14 16.77 -4.80 20.38
C SER A 14 17.04 -3.99 19.11
N ASP A 15 17.49 -2.75 19.24
CA ASP A 15 17.86 -1.93 18.07
C ASP A 15 19.04 -2.54 17.32
N ASP A 16 20.02 -3.11 18.06
CA ASP A 16 21.16 -3.82 17.47
C ASP A 16 20.71 -5.06 16.68
N ASP A 17 19.73 -5.80 17.19
CA ASP A 17 19.13 -6.94 16.49
C ASP A 17 18.48 -6.51 15.18
N ILE A 18 17.69 -5.42 15.21
CA ILE A 18 17.04 -4.86 14.04
C ILE A 18 18.06 -4.40 13.00
N VAL A 19 19.07 -3.63 13.40
CA VAL A 19 20.16 -3.15 12.52
C VAL A 19 20.90 -4.33 11.90
N ARG A 20 21.21 -5.36 12.69
CA ARG A 20 21.85 -6.58 12.21
C ARG A 20 21.01 -7.30 11.15
N LEU A 21 19.71 -7.49 11.40
CA LEU A 21 18.82 -8.16 10.46
C LEU A 21 18.61 -7.35 9.16
N LEU A 22 18.55 -6.02 9.26
CA LEU A 22 18.50 -5.14 8.09
C LEU A 22 19.77 -5.24 7.23
N GLY A 23 20.93 -5.41 7.86
CA GLY A 23 22.24 -5.48 7.21
C GLY A 23 22.63 -6.85 6.64
N LEU A 24 21.76 -7.86 6.66
CA LEU A 24 22.07 -9.18 6.10
C LEU A 24 22.26 -9.11 4.58
N THR A 25 23.36 -9.70 4.09
CA THR A 25 23.71 -9.69 2.66
C THR A 25 24.10 -11.05 2.11
N THR A 26 24.46 -12.03 2.97
CA THR A 26 24.78 -13.37 2.49
C THR A 26 23.52 -14.10 2.04
N PRO A 27 23.56 -14.89 0.96
CA PRO A 27 22.37 -15.61 0.47
C PRO A 27 21.74 -16.53 1.53
N GLU A 28 22.56 -17.17 2.35
CA GLU A 28 22.14 -18.09 3.41
C GLU A 28 21.37 -17.36 4.50
N ASP A 29 21.91 -16.24 5.00
CA ASP A 29 21.29 -15.44 6.05
C ASP A 29 19.99 -14.77 5.54
N CYS A 30 20.01 -14.25 4.32
CA CYS A 30 18.82 -13.67 3.69
C CYS A 30 17.71 -14.73 3.49
N LEU A 31 18.08 -15.97 3.16
CA LEU A 31 17.13 -17.08 3.04
C LEU A 31 16.56 -17.47 4.42
N ALA A 32 17.37 -17.47 5.47
CA ALA A 32 16.93 -17.73 6.84
C ALA A 32 15.93 -16.64 7.30
N LEU A 33 16.25 -15.38 7.08
CA LEU A 33 15.37 -14.24 7.37
C LEU A 33 14.04 -14.34 6.61
N LYS A 34 14.09 -14.65 5.29
CA LYS A 34 12.90 -14.85 4.45
C LYS A 34 11.99 -15.93 5.03
N ARG A 35 12.56 -17.11 5.39
CA ARG A 35 11.81 -18.22 5.96
C ARG A 35 11.12 -17.86 7.27
N ALA A 36 11.84 -17.16 8.16
CA ALA A 36 11.30 -16.71 9.45
C ALA A 36 10.12 -15.73 9.25
N ALA A 37 10.27 -14.75 8.37
CA ALA A 37 9.23 -13.77 8.06
C ALA A 37 8.02 -14.42 7.35
N TYR A 38 8.25 -15.34 6.40
CA TYR A 38 7.19 -16.10 5.74
C TYR A 38 6.38 -16.89 6.76
N LYS A 39 7.07 -17.66 7.63
CA LYS A 39 6.44 -18.44 8.70
C LYS A 39 5.63 -17.53 9.63
N LYS A 40 6.22 -16.42 10.11
CA LYS A 40 5.50 -15.45 10.95
C LYS A 40 4.25 -14.93 10.26
N THR A 41 4.33 -14.64 8.95
CA THR A 41 3.18 -14.14 8.19
C THR A 41 2.08 -15.19 8.11
N THR A 42 2.40 -16.42 7.76
CA THR A 42 1.40 -17.51 7.64
C THR A 42 0.77 -17.87 8.99
N ASP A 43 1.54 -17.88 10.06
CA ASP A 43 1.05 -18.16 11.40
C ASP A 43 0.11 -17.05 11.93
N VAL A 44 0.44 -15.79 11.65
CA VAL A 44 -0.30 -14.65 12.23
C VAL A 44 -1.39 -14.14 11.30
N MET A 45 -1.11 -14.02 9.99
CA MET A 45 -2.00 -13.40 9.00
C MET A 45 -2.73 -14.43 8.13
N GLY A 46 -2.37 -15.73 8.23
CA GLY A 46 -2.84 -16.78 7.33
C GLY A 46 -2.17 -16.74 5.96
N ASP A 47 -2.68 -17.55 5.02
CA ASP A 47 -2.12 -17.73 3.68
C ASP A 47 -2.64 -16.70 2.65
N ARG A 48 -3.51 -15.77 3.06
CA ARG A 48 -4.14 -14.81 2.14
C ARG A 48 -3.27 -13.61 1.84
N VAL A 49 -3.31 -13.21 0.57
CA VAL A 49 -2.79 -11.94 0.06
C VAL A 49 -3.98 -11.09 -0.38
N PHE A 50 -4.13 -9.90 0.17
CA PHE A 50 -5.27 -9.04 -0.11
C PHE A 50 -5.01 -8.15 -1.31
N PHE A 51 -5.95 -8.09 -2.22
CA PHE A 51 -5.95 -7.13 -3.32
C PHE A 51 -6.56 -5.81 -2.87
N ARG A 52 -5.89 -4.71 -3.22
CA ARG A 52 -6.44 -3.36 -3.14
C ARG A 52 -6.33 -2.72 -4.51
N GLY A 53 -7.45 -2.65 -5.22
CA GLY A 53 -7.49 -2.05 -6.55
C GLY A 53 -7.05 -0.60 -6.53
N LEU A 54 -5.92 -0.26 -7.14
CA LEU A 54 -5.37 1.10 -7.13
C LEU A 54 -6.05 1.94 -8.21
N ILE A 55 -6.67 3.04 -7.82
CA ILE A 55 -7.29 4.04 -8.68
C ILE A 55 -6.53 5.35 -8.49
N GLU A 56 -5.78 5.76 -9.49
CA GLU A 56 -4.97 6.99 -9.51
C GLU A 56 -5.85 8.16 -10.00
N VAL A 57 -6.56 8.77 -9.07
CA VAL A 57 -7.68 9.69 -9.30
C VAL A 57 -7.25 10.99 -10.00
N SER A 58 -6.10 11.54 -9.60
CA SER A 58 -5.58 12.80 -10.14
C SER A 58 -4.08 12.94 -9.87
N ASN A 59 -3.34 13.47 -10.82
CA ASN A 59 -1.93 13.83 -10.66
C ASN A 59 -1.71 15.32 -10.35
N ILE A 60 -2.78 16.08 -10.13
CA ILE A 60 -2.67 17.47 -9.70
C ILE A 60 -2.23 17.49 -8.23
N CYS A 61 -1.08 18.12 -7.97
CA CYS A 61 -0.48 18.16 -6.64
C CYS A 61 -0.04 19.58 -6.28
N THR A 62 -0.26 19.98 -5.02
CA THR A 62 0.20 21.27 -4.47
C THR A 62 1.55 21.15 -3.78
N ALA A 63 2.00 19.91 -3.48
CA ALA A 63 3.27 19.63 -2.83
C ALA A 63 4.41 19.55 -3.86
N ASN A 64 5.63 19.83 -3.37
CA ASN A 64 6.82 19.85 -4.19
C ASN A 64 7.89 18.87 -3.68
N CYS A 65 7.45 17.64 -3.35
CA CYS A 65 8.34 16.59 -2.90
C CYS A 65 9.39 16.29 -3.97
N ARG A 66 10.66 16.45 -3.63
CA ARG A 66 11.79 16.46 -4.56
C ARG A 66 12.03 15.14 -5.29
N TYR A 67 11.53 14.04 -4.73
CA TYR A 67 11.65 12.69 -5.30
C TYR A 67 10.50 12.32 -6.26
N CYS A 68 9.44 13.13 -6.34
CA CYS A 68 8.17 12.71 -6.92
C CYS A 68 8.00 13.26 -8.36
N GLY A 69 7.71 12.38 -9.30
CA GLY A 69 7.50 12.75 -10.70
C GLY A 69 6.25 13.60 -10.95
N ILE A 70 5.25 13.57 -10.04
CA ILE A 70 4.04 14.41 -10.15
C ILE A 70 4.09 15.65 -9.24
N ARG A 71 5.26 16.03 -8.72
CA ARG A 71 5.42 17.24 -7.92
C ARG A 71 4.89 18.47 -8.63
N LYS A 72 4.47 19.50 -7.86
CA LYS A 72 3.86 20.73 -8.40
C LYS A 72 4.66 21.36 -9.53
N ASP A 73 5.97 21.45 -9.36
CA ASP A 73 6.87 22.15 -10.29
C ASP A 73 7.40 21.27 -11.43
N ASN A 74 6.94 20.04 -11.56
CA ASN A 74 7.15 19.29 -12.78
C ASN A 74 6.12 19.72 -13.83
N HIS A 75 6.54 20.58 -14.75
CA HIS A 75 5.69 21.12 -15.81
C HIS A 75 5.61 20.22 -17.05
N ASP A 76 6.45 19.19 -17.14
CA ASP A 76 6.47 18.24 -18.26
C ASP A 76 5.37 17.17 -18.15
N VAL A 77 4.73 17.06 -16.97
CA VAL A 77 3.65 16.11 -16.73
C VAL A 77 2.31 16.69 -17.15
N LYS A 78 1.65 16.01 -18.09
CA LYS A 78 0.27 16.33 -18.45
C LYS A 78 -0.64 16.07 -17.25
N ARG A 79 -1.24 17.13 -16.70
CA ARG A 79 -2.14 17.04 -15.55
C ARG A 79 -3.50 16.51 -15.95
N TYR A 80 -4.09 15.69 -15.08
CA TYR A 80 -5.42 15.14 -15.24
C TYR A 80 -6.18 15.01 -13.89
N GLU A 81 -7.47 14.94 -13.98
CA GLU A 81 -8.40 14.57 -12.91
C GLU A 81 -9.45 13.65 -13.55
N MET A 82 -9.66 12.45 -12.99
CA MET A 82 -10.72 11.56 -13.42
C MET A 82 -12.10 12.15 -13.06
N THR A 83 -13.11 11.82 -13.82
CA THR A 83 -14.50 12.16 -13.46
C THR A 83 -14.99 11.29 -12.30
N GLU A 84 -16.04 11.74 -11.62
CA GLU A 84 -16.71 10.98 -10.55
C GLU A 84 -17.18 9.61 -11.06
N ASP A 85 -17.79 9.56 -12.26
CA ASP A 85 -18.28 8.31 -12.86
C ASP A 85 -17.13 7.34 -13.19
N GLU A 86 -15.98 7.83 -13.64
CA GLU A 86 -14.82 6.99 -13.89
C GLU A 86 -14.26 6.36 -12.60
N ILE A 87 -14.19 7.14 -11.52
CA ILE A 87 -13.70 6.64 -10.22
C ILE A 87 -14.65 5.62 -9.63
N VAL A 88 -15.95 5.96 -9.59
CA VAL A 88 -17.00 5.09 -9.06
C VAL A 88 -17.11 3.82 -9.90
N GLY A 89 -17.10 3.95 -11.23
CA GLY A 89 -17.14 2.80 -12.14
C GLY A 89 -15.97 1.82 -11.92
N GLN A 90 -14.75 2.31 -11.66
CA GLN A 90 -13.62 1.43 -11.34
C GLN A 90 -13.78 0.73 -9.97
N ALA A 91 -14.37 1.41 -8.99
CA ALA A 91 -14.61 0.80 -7.68
C ALA A 91 -15.74 -0.25 -7.74
N VAL A 92 -16.80 0.00 -8.50
CA VAL A 92 -17.87 -0.96 -8.77
C VAL A 92 -17.32 -2.17 -9.51
N TRP A 93 -16.55 -1.94 -10.59
CA TRP A 93 -15.88 -3.02 -11.31
C TRP A 93 -15.01 -3.87 -10.38
N ALA A 94 -14.25 -3.24 -9.48
CA ALA A 94 -13.42 -3.96 -8.51
C ALA A 94 -14.27 -4.85 -7.60
N ALA A 95 -15.36 -4.32 -7.03
CA ALA A 95 -16.28 -5.07 -6.18
C ALA A 95 -16.89 -6.27 -6.92
N GLU A 96 -17.38 -6.07 -8.15
CA GLU A 96 -17.94 -7.11 -8.99
C GLU A 96 -16.93 -8.19 -9.41
N ASN A 97 -15.64 -7.87 -9.45
CA ASN A 97 -14.57 -8.80 -9.79
C ASN A 97 -13.84 -9.35 -8.55
N GLY A 98 -14.48 -9.33 -7.39
CA GLY A 98 -14.00 -9.98 -6.17
C GLY A 98 -12.91 -9.21 -5.42
N TYR A 99 -12.61 -7.97 -5.78
CA TYR A 99 -11.71 -7.15 -4.99
C TYR A 99 -12.44 -6.70 -3.73
N GLY A 100 -11.97 -7.12 -2.58
CA GLY A 100 -12.58 -6.72 -1.31
C GLY A 100 -12.27 -5.27 -0.91
N SER A 101 -11.31 -4.60 -1.58
CA SER A 101 -11.01 -3.20 -1.33
C SER A 101 -10.35 -2.47 -2.51
N VAL A 102 -10.48 -1.14 -2.51
CA VAL A 102 -9.82 -0.22 -3.45
C VAL A 102 -8.96 0.80 -2.72
N CYS A 103 -8.03 1.42 -3.44
CA CYS A 103 -7.22 2.54 -2.96
C CYS A 103 -7.39 3.73 -3.90
N LEU A 104 -7.94 4.83 -3.41
CA LEU A 104 -7.99 6.10 -4.12
C LEU A 104 -6.71 6.88 -3.82
N GLN A 105 -5.89 7.08 -4.84
CA GLN A 105 -4.63 7.79 -4.72
C GLN A 105 -4.62 9.03 -5.61
N ALA A 106 -4.15 10.16 -5.10
CA ALA A 106 -3.98 11.38 -5.85
C ALA A 106 -2.77 12.20 -5.39
N GLY A 107 -2.40 13.21 -6.16
CA GLY A 107 -1.59 14.31 -5.66
C GLY A 107 -2.28 15.02 -4.50
N GLU A 108 -1.50 15.64 -3.61
CA GLU A 108 -2.04 16.36 -2.45
C GLU A 108 -2.77 17.64 -2.87
N ARG A 109 -4.02 17.75 -2.47
CA ARG A 109 -4.88 18.93 -2.63
C ARG A 109 -5.73 19.12 -1.39
N ARG A 110 -5.98 20.39 -1.01
CA ARG A 110 -6.75 20.76 0.18
C ARG A 110 -7.85 21.78 -0.12
N ASP A 111 -8.12 22.03 -1.42
CA ASP A 111 -9.17 22.95 -1.84
C ASP A 111 -10.55 22.32 -1.64
N ALA A 112 -11.54 23.16 -1.31
CA ALA A 112 -12.92 22.72 -1.04
C ALA A 112 -13.53 21.93 -2.20
N LYS A 113 -13.23 22.31 -3.44
CA LYS A 113 -13.75 21.61 -4.63
C LYS A 113 -13.27 20.16 -4.69
N PHE A 114 -11.99 19.91 -4.39
CA PHE A 114 -11.44 18.56 -4.35
C PHE A 114 -12.00 17.75 -3.17
N ILE A 115 -12.14 18.39 -1.98
CA ILE A 115 -12.71 17.75 -0.80
C ILE A 115 -14.15 17.30 -1.07
N ASP A 116 -14.98 18.18 -1.63
CA ASP A 116 -16.38 17.86 -2.01
C ASP A 116 -16.46 16.79 -3.10
N PHE A 117 -15.55 16.84 -4.07
CA PHE A 117 -15.46 15.84 -5.14
C PHE A 117 -15.19 14.44 -4.58
N ILE A 118 -14.17 14.28 -3.74
CA ILE A 118 -13.86 13.00 -3.08
C ILE A 118 -15.01 12.57 -2.16
N THR A 119 -15.65 13.51 -1.47
CA THR A 119 -16.82 13.24 -0.61
C THR A 119 -17.96 12.61 -1.40
N ARG A 120 -18.28 13.13 -2.59
CA ARG A 120 -19.30 12.53 -3.46
C ARG A 120 -18.90 11.15 -3.98
N CYS A 121 -17.63 11.00 -4.42
CA CYS A 121 -17.12 9.69 -4.84
C CYS A 121 -17.26 8.65 -3.72
N LEU A 122 -16.92 8.97 -2.48
CA LEU A 122 -17.01 8.05 -1.33
C LEU A 122 -18.47 7.62 -1.07
N LYS A 123 -19.41 8.56 -1.08
CA LYS A 123 -20.83 8.25 -0.89
C LYS A 123 -21.35 7.29 -1.97
N ARG A 124 -21.01 7.57 -3.22
CA ARG A 124 -21.43 6.75 -4.36
C ARG A 124 -20.77 5.37 -4.34
N ILE A 125 -19.46 5.29 -4.09
CA ILE A 125 -18.74 4.00 -4.00
C ILE A 125 -19.41 3.13 -2.93
N HIS A 126 -19.69 3.68 -1.75
CA HIS A 126 -20.40 2.91 -0.72
C HIS A 126 -21.76 2.43 -1.21
N ALA A 127 -22.60 3.34 -1.71
CA ALA A 127 -23.96 3.01 -2.15
C ALA A 127 -24.02 2.00 -3.31
N GLU A 128 -23.07 2.10 -4.26
CA GLU A 128 -23.08 1.30 -5.49
C GLU A 128 -22.28 -0.03 -5.36
N THR A 129 -21.57 -0.26 -4.23
CA THR A 129 -20.79 -1.50 -4.02
C THR A 129 -21.32 -2.40 -2.91
N VAL A 130 -22.38 -1.99 -2.20
CA VAL A 130 -23.06 -2.87 -1.23
C VAL A 130 -23.70 -4.04 -1.98
N SER A 131 -23.38 -5.26 -1.54
CA SER A 131 -23.89 -6.51 -2.11
C SER A 131 -24.00 -7.59 -1.03
N GLU A 132 -24.50 -8.78 -1.40
CA GLU A 132 -24.54 -9.93 -0.49
C GLU A 132 -23.13 -10.34 -0.05
N GLU A 133 -22.15 -10.29 -0.97
CA GLU A 133 -20.75 -10.61 -0.71
C GLU A 133 -20.00 -9.50 0.04
N LEU A 134 -20.42 -8.25 -0.14
CA LEU A 134 -19.84 -7.05 0.48
C LEU A 134 -20.94 -6.23 1.16
N PRO A 135 -21.51 -6.70 2.27
CA PRO A 135 -22.66 -6.04 2.92
C PRO A 135 -22.38 -4.63 3.42
N ASP A 136 -21.11 -4.32 3.64
CA ASP A 136 -20.64 -2.99 4.03
C ASP A 136 -20.06 -2.17 2.85
N GLY A 137 -20.20 -2.68 1.62
CA GLY A 137 -19.55 -2.14 0.43
C GLY A 137 -18.05 -2.48 0.38
N VAL A 138 -17.39 -2.09 -0.70
CA VAL A 138 -15.95 -2.30 -0.88
C VAL A 138 -15.14 -1.49 0.14
N GLY A 139 -14.10 -2.07 0.71
CA GLY A 139 -13.20 -1.37 1.62
C GLY A 139 -12.42 -0.27 0.90
N ILE A 140 -12.25 0.89 1.53
CA ILE A 140 -11.61 2.05 0.89
C ILE A 140 -10.32 2.41 1.62
N THR A 141 -9.24 2.57 0.87
CA THR A 141 -8.01 3.21 1.33
C THR A 141 -7.87 4.56 0.64
N LEU A 142 -7.67 5.63 1.39
CA LEU A 142 -7.36 6.95 0.86
C LEU A 142 -5.86 7.22 0.96
N SER A 143 -5.26 7.76 -0.10
CA SER A 143 -3.88 8.23 -0.16
C SER A 143 -3.83 9.58 -0.88
N LEU A 144 -4.29 10.63 -0.19
CA LEU A 144 -4.60 11.96 -0.74
C LEU A 144 -3.77 13.08 -0.09
N GLY A 145 -2.63 12.73 0.51
CA GLY A 145 -1.72 13.66 1.19
C GLY A 145 -2.20 14.06 2.59
N ASP A 146 -1.61 15.13 3.14
CA ASP A 146 -2.00 15.65 4.45
C ASP A 146 -3.28 16.48 4.34
N GLN A 147 -4.18 16.34 5.31
CA GLN A 147 -5.46 17.05 5.36
C GLN A 147 -5.70 17.62 6.77
N GLU A 148 -6.71 18.48 6.89
CA GLU A 148 -7.20 18.94 8.18
C GLU A 148 -8.14 17.91 8.81
N LYS A 149 -8.28 17.95 10.14
CA LYS A 149 -9.14 17.02 10.89
C LYS A 149 -10.58 16.98 10.36
N THR A 150 -11.13 18.14 10.05
CA THR A 150 -12.50 18.27 9.51
C THR A 150 -12.68 17.55 8.16
N THR A 151 -11.65 17.52 7.32
CA THR A 151 -11.65 16.77 6.07
C THR A 151 -11.69 15.27 6.35
N PHE A 152 -10.86 14.77 7.29
CA PHE A 152 -10.89 13.37 7.69
C PHE A 152 -12.25 12.97 8.26
N GLU A 153 -12.86 13.79 9.11
CA GLU A 153 -14.21 13.57 9.66
C GLU A 153 -15.27 13.50 8.53
N THR A 154 -15.22 14.44 7.59
CA THR A 154 -16.13 14.50 6.44
C THR A 154 -16.04 13.23 5.58
N TRP A 155 -14.82 12.79 5.25
CA TRP A 155 -14.62 11.60 4.44
C TRP A 155 -14.96 10.31 5.19
N ALA A 156 -14.72 10.26 6.51
CA ALA A 156 -15.13 9.14 7.35
C ALA A 156 -16.66 8.97 7.41
N GLN A 157 -17.39 10.08 7.44
CA GLN A 157 -18.86 10.06 7.38
C GLN A 157 -19.34 9.64 5.98
N ALA A 158 -18.72 10.18 4.93
CA ALA A 158 -19.10 9.93 3.55
C ALA A 158 -18.85 8.48 3.10
N SER A 159 -17.89 7.78 3.69
CA SER A 159 -17.56 6.39 3.34
C SER A 159 -18.64 5.36 3.75
N GLY A 160 -19.66 5.77 4.49
CA GLY A 160 -20.75 4.92 4.97
C GLY A 160 -20.35 3.91 6.04
N ASN A 161 -19.13 3.42 6.02
CA ASN A 161 -18.63 2.48 7.02
C ASN A 161 -17.17 2.80 7.44
N ARG A 162 -17.03 3.37 8.64
CA ARG A 162 -15.72 3.73 9.20
C ARG A 162 -14.80 2.52 9.41
N ARG A 163 -15.35 1.33 9.66
CA ARG A 163 -14.57 0.10 9.89
C ARG A 163 -13.77 -0.33 8.67
N ASN A 164 -14.25 0.05 7.48
CA ASN A 164 -13.69 -0.31 6.19
C ASN A 164 -12.79 0.76 5.60
N LEU A 165 -12.57 1.84 6.35
CA LEU A 165 -11.84 3.01 5.87
C LEU A 165 -10.41 3.01 6.40
N ARG A 166 -9.47 3.20 5.48
CA ARG A 166 -8.04 3.28 5.72
C ARG A 166 -7.50 4.59 5.17
N TYR A 167 -6.46 5.08 5.76
CA TYR A 167 -5.71 6.20 5.21
C TYR A 167 -4.22 5.89 5.17
N LEU A 168 -3.58 6.12 4.01
CA LEU A 168 -2.14 5.95 3.84
C LEU A 168 -1.48 7.31 3.60
N SER A 169 -0.62 7.74 4.51
CA SER A 169 0.24 8.90 4.34
C SER A 169 1.64 8.57 4.84
N ARG A 170 2.61 8.43 3.91
CA ARG A 170 3.97 8.01 4.25
C ARG A 170 4.77 9.19 4.79
N PHE A 171 5.53 8.99 5.88
CA PHE A 171 6.47 10.01 6.36
C PHE A 171 7.85 9.92 5.67
N GLU A 172 8.10 8.88 4.92
CA GLU A 172 9.26 8.58 4.08
C GLU A 172 10.57 8.35 4.86
N SER A 173 10.85 9.10 5.90
CA SER A 173 11.92 8.89 6.87
C SER A 173 11.62 9.62 8.17
N SER A 174 11.92 9.01 9.31
CA SER A 174 11.88 9.64 10.63
C SER A 174 13.10 10.51 10.92
N ASN A 175 14.18 10.39 10.12
CA ASN A 175 15.34 11.26 10.21
C ASN A 175 14.95 12.65 9.68
N PRO A 176 15.03 13.73 10.52
CA PRO A 176 14.60 15.07 10.14
C PRO A 176 15.37 15.64 8.95
N ASP A 177 16.66 15.31 8.81
CA ASP A 177 17.48 15.81 7.70
C ASP A 177 17.11 15.13 6.38
N LEU A 178 16.87 13.82 6.41
CA LEU A 178 16.35 13.09 5.24
C LEU A 178 14.92 13.54 4.89
N PHE A 179 14.07 13.73 5.88
CA PHE A 179 12.72 14.28 5.64
C PHE A 179 12.79 15.65 4.97
N LYS A 180 13.66 16.53 5.47
CA LYS A 180 13.89 17.85 4.89
C LYS A 180 14.46 17.76 3.47
N LEU A 181 15.44 16.88 3.24
CA LEU A 181 16.00 16.62 1.92
C LEU A 181 14.92 16.25 0.90
N LEU A 182 13.99 15.39 1.30
CA LEU A 182 12.91 14.88 0.43
C LEU A 182 11.78 15.87 0.18
N HIS A 183 11.47 16.73 1.15
CA HIS A 183 10.23 17.52 1.15
C HIS A 183 10.43 19.02 1.07
N THR A 184 11.66 19.52 1.15
CA THR A 184 11.97 20.94 1.15
C THR A 184 12.57 21.38 -0.18
N ALA A 185 11.76 21.96 -1.05
CA ALA A 185 12.28 22.73 -2.19
C ALA A 185 12.56 24.17 -1.75
N PRO A 186 13.71 24.76 -2.10
CA PRO A 186 14.04 26.13 -1.71
C PRO A 186 12.95 27.13 -2.10
N GLY A 187 12.53 27.97 -1.15
CA GLY A 187 11.55 29.05 -1.38
C GLY A 187 10.08 28.63 -1.50
N LYS A 188 9.72 27.38 -1.16
CA LYS A 188 8.36 26.86 -1.37
C LYS A 188 7.75 26.23 -0.12
N ASN A 189 6.41 26.02 -0.11
CA ASN A 189 5.68 25.37 0.96
C ASN A 189 6.33 24.03 1.33
N GLN A 190 6.80 23.95 2.55
CA GLN A 190 7.52 22.81 3.08
C GLN A 190 6.51 21.89 3.78
N LYS A 191 6.61 20.58 3.51
CA LYS A 191 5.96 19.61 4.37
C LYS A 191 6.64 19.63 5.74
N ASN A 192 5.82 19.46 6.77
CA ASN A 192 6.28 19.44 8.16
C ASN A 192 6.04 18.04 8.73
N LEU A 193 7.08 17.41 9.25
CA LEU A 193 7.00 16.07 9.83
C LEU A 193 6.08 16.03 11.06
N GLU A 194 6.09 17.07 11.88
CA GLU A 194 5.22 17.16 13.05
C GLU A 194 3.74 17.29 12.64
N HIS A 195 3.44 18.08 11.61
CA HIS A 195 2.09 18.15 11.04
C HIS A 195 1.64 16.79 10.49
N ARG A 196 2.55 16.02 9.86
CA ARG A 196 2.29 14.66 9.43
C ARG A 196 1.90 13.76 10.61
N PHE A 197 2.61 13.84 11.72
CA PHE A 197 2.27 13.11 12.93
C PHE A 197 0.95 13.60 13.56
N GLN A 198 0.64 14.89 13.44
CA GLN A 198 -0.67 15.40 13.85
C GLN A 198 -1.80 14.82 12.98
N CYS A 199 -1.61 14.68 11.66
CA CYS A 199 -2.57 14.00 10.79
C CYS A 199 -2.78 12.54 11.24
N PHE A 200 -1.74 11.82 11.67
CA PHE A 200 -1.89 10.44 12.17
C PHE A 200 -2.74 10.37 13.44
N ARG A 201 -2.59 11.31 14.36
CA ARG A 201 -3.46 11.41 15.55
C ARG A 201 -4.91 11.64 15.14
N TRP A 202 -5.18 12.61 14.27
CA TRP A 202 -6.52 12.90 13.76
C TRP A 202 -7.15 11.70 13.03
N LEU A 203 -6.38 10.97 12.21
CA LEU A 203 -6.87 9.79 11.52
C LEU A 203 -7.35 8.71 12.51
N LYS A 204 -6.59 8.46 13.59
CA LYS A 204 -6.99 7.53 14.64
C LYS A 204 -8.25 8.00 15.38
N GLU A 205 -8.31 9.28 15.74
CA GLU A 205 -9.50 9.88 16.37
C GLU A 205 -10.75 9.78 15.50
N CYS A 206 -10.59 9.87 14.18
CA CYS A 206 -11.67 9.69 13.21
C CYS A 206 -12.02 8.24 12.91
N GLY A 207 -11.30 7.27 13.51
CA GLY A 207 -11.58 5.82 13.40
C GLY A 207 -10.98 5.12 12.19
N TYR A 208 -10.04 5.75 11.48
CA TYR A 208 -9.35 5.11 10.35
C TYR A 208 -8.40 3.98 10.81
N GLN A 209 -8.24 2.98 9.97
CA GLN A 209 -7.05 2.14 10.00
C GLN A 209 -5.87 3.00 9.51
N LEU A 210 -4.92 3.24 10.41
CA LEU A 210 -3.78 4.11 10.12
C LEU A 210 -2.74 3.38 9.29
N GLY A 211 -2.42 3.94 8.13
CA GLY A 211 -1.33 3.50 7.27
C GLY A 211 -0.26 4.57 7.12
N THR A 212 0.99 4.14 7.19
CA THR A 212 2.13 4.99 6.90
C THR A 212 3.23 4.18 6.19
N GLY A 213 4.42 4.74 6.04
CA GLY A 213 5.54 4.04 5.43
C GLY A 213 6.72 4.94 5.15
N VAL A 214 7.76 4.30 4.59
CA VAL A 214 9.04 4.93 4.32
C VAL A 214 9.58 4.56 2.96
N MET A 215 10.52 5.33 2.46
CA MET A 215 11.41 4.93 1.38
C MET A 215 12.70 4.30 1.93
N ILE A 216 13.22 3.33 1.20
CA ILE A 216 14.39 2.54 1.58
C ILE A 216 15.51 2.82 0.58
N GLY A 217 16.72 3.08 1.08
CA GLY A 217 17.87 3.38 0.26
C GLY A 217 17.92 4.82 -0.24
N ILE A 218 17.33 5.75 0.51
CA ILE A 218 17.51 7.19 0.27
C ILE A 218 19.00 7.52 0.38
N PRO A 219 19.58 8.35 -0.51
CA PRO A 219 20.96 8.77 -0.40
C PRO A 219 21.27 9.37 0.99
N GLY A 220 22.26 8.79 1.68
CA GLY A 220 22.64 9.15 3.05
C GLY A 220 21.84 8.47 4.17
N GLN A 221 20.85 7.64 3.84
CA GLN A 221 20.11 6.84 4.84
C GLN A 221 20.97 5.70 5.39
N THR A 222 20.96 5.51 6.70
CA THR A 222 21.66 4.44 7.40
C THR A 222 20.72 3.33 7.85
N LEU A 223 21.26 2.19 8.30
CA LEU A 223 20.47 1.10 8.88
C LEU A 223 19.82 1.53 10.21
N GLU A 224 20.48 2.41 10.97
CA GLU A 224 19.96 2.97 12.20
C GLU A 224 18.76 3.92 11.91
N ASP A 225 18.74 4.63 10.76
CA ASP A 225 17.59 5.38 10.32
C ASP A 225 16.39 4.46 10.09
N LEU A 226 16.59 3.35 9.37
CA LEU A 226 15.56 2.35 9.14
C LEU A 226 15.10 1.68 10.43
N CYS A 227 16.01 1.43 11.38
CA CYS A 227 15.66 0.95 12.71
C CYS A 227 14.76 1.94 13.45
N ARG A 228 15.09 3.23 13.44
CA ARG A 228 14.23 4.28 14.02
C ARG A 228 12.87 4.36 13.33
N ASP A 229 12.82 4.16 12.03
CA ASP A 229 11.56 4.11 11.27
C ASP A 229 10.67 2.95 11.75
N ILE A 230 11.25 1.76 11.99
CA ILE A 230 10.53 0.58 12.53
C ILE A 230 10.01 0.87 13.95
N ARG A 231 10.84 1.46 14.81
CA ARG A 231 10.42 1.87 16.17
C ARG A 231 9.29 2.91 16.15
N LEU A 232 9.35 3.79 15.17
CA LEU A 232 8.29 4.78 14.99
C LEU A 232 6.99 4.12 14.53
N PHE A 233 7.02 3.09 13.68
CA PHE A 233 5.82 2.31 13.35
C PHE A 233 5.18 1.70 14.60
N GLN A 234 5.98 1.12 15.51
CA GLN A 234 5.49 0.59 16.79
C GLN A 234 4.87 1.71 17.66
N LYS A 235 5.58 2.84 17.82
CA LYS A 235 5.12 3.98 18.63
C LYS A 235 3.84 4.61 18.09
N LEU A 236 3.70 4.69 16.77
CA LEU A 236 2.50 5.19 16.10
C LEU A 236 1.35 4.19 16.13
N ASP A 237 1.61 2.94 16.53
CA ASP A 237 0.61 1.87 16.60
C ASP A 237 -0.17 1.77 15.27
N VAL A 238 0.57 1.50 14.18
CA VAL A 238 0.06 1.54 12.81
C VAL A 238 -0.65 0.24 12.42
N ASP A 239 -1.65 0.32 11.57
CA ASP A 239 -2.42 -0.82 11.09
C ASP A 239 -1.90 -1.37 9.76
N MET A 240 -1.25 -0.53 8.95
CA MET A 240 -0.67 -0.94 7.67
C MET A 240 0.57 -0.14 7.31
N ILE A 241 1.46 -0.78 6.55
CA ILE A 241 2.74 -0.20 6.16
C ILE A 241 2.92 -0.35 4.64
N GLY A 242 3.14 0.79 3.98
CA GLY A 242 3.49 0.88 2.57
C GLY A 242 4.92 1.39 2.42
N MET A 243 5.88 0.50 2.20
CA MET A 243 7.30 0.86 2.04
C MET A 243 7.87 0.28 0.77
N GLY A 244 8.89 0.91 0.23
CA GLY A 244 9.54 0.45 -0.98
C GLY A 244 10.84 1.17 -1.26
N PRO A 245 11.62 0.70 -2.23
CA PRO A 245 12.89 1.29 -2.61
C PRO A 245 12.72 2.73 -3.09
N TYR A 246 13.71 3.56 -2.76
CA TYR A 246 13.89 4.85 -3.42
C TYR A 246 14.31 4.62 -4.87
N LEU A 247 13.48 5.06 -5.79
CA LEU A 247 13.75 5.06 -7.23
C LEU A 247 13.77 6.50 -7.72
N LYS A 248 14.73 6.80 -8.59
CA LYS A 248 14.83 8.12 -9.19
C LYS A 248 13.61 8.46 -10.04
N SER A 249 13.36 9.72 -10.17
CA SER A 249 12.43 10.27 -11.15
C SER A 249 13.08 11.43 -11.90
N ASP A 250 13.06 11.39 -13.22
CA ASP A 250 13.53 12.52 -14.05
C ASP A 250 12.68 13.78 -13.81
N GLY A 251 11.42 13.60 -13.43
CA GLY A 251 10.54 14.69 -13.00
C GLY A 251 10.82 15.22 -11.57
N GLY A 252 11.66 14.54 -10.81
CA GLY A 252 12.15 14.98 -9.50
C GLY A 252 13.35 15.93 -9.61
N ASP A 253 13.78 16.49 -8.48
CA ASP A 253 14.99 17.31 -8.40
C ASP A 253 16.08 16.73 -7.49
N LEU A 254 16.00 15.42 -7.19
CA LEU A 254 17.03 14.65 -6.47
C LEU A 254 17.87 13.74 -7.38
N LYS A 255 17.72 13.84 -8.69
CA LYS A 255 18.41 12.98 -9.65
C LYS A 255 19.93 13.01 -9.54
N GLU A 256 20.51 14.11 -9.05
CA GLU A 256 21.95 14.30 -8.88
C GLU A 256 22.51 13.52 -7.66
N LEU A 257 21.69 13.08 -6.72
CA LEU A 257 22.16 12.46 -5.47
C LEU A 257 22.60 11.00 -5.61
N GLY A 258 22.52 10.43 -6.80
CA GLY A 258 22.84 9.03 -6.99
C GLY A 258 21.71 8.08 -6.55
N GLN A 259 21.94 6.80 -6.70
CA GLN A 259 21.04 5.72 -6.29
C GLN A 259 21.89 4.52 -5.83
N MET A 260 21.40 3.80 -4.85
CA MET A 260 22.02 2.55 -4.40
C MET A 260 22.05 1.52 -5.55
N ASP A 261 23.04 0.63 -5.57
CA ASP A 261 23.06 -0.51 -6.49
C ASP A 261 21.71 -1.25 -6.47
N PRO A 262 21.09 -1.57 -7.62
CA PRO A 262 19.76 -2.15 -7.66
C PRO A 262 19.63 -3.48 -6.90
N LYS A 263 20.66 -4.34 -6.89
CA LYS A 263 20.63 -5.62 -6.17
C LYS A 263 20.70 -5.39 -4.66
N ALA A 264 21.58 -4.50 -4.21
CA ALA A 264 21.70 -4.11 -2.80
C ALA A 264 20.40 -3.43 -2.31
N LEU A 265 19.84 -2.53 -3.11
CA LEU A 265 18.58 -1.86 -2.81
C LEU A 265 17.39 -2.83 -2.71
N MET A 266 17.34 -3.80 -3.64
CA MET A 266 16.32 -4.86 -3.60
C MET A 266 16.46 -5.67 -2.31
N GLN A 267 17.67 -6.15 -1.97
CA GLN A 267 17.88 -6.97 -0.78
C GLN A 267 17.55 -6.18 0.50
N LEU A 268 18.00 -4.94 0.62
CA LEU A 268 17.68 -4.08 1.77
C LEU A 268 16.15 -3.86 1.90
N SER A 269 15.46 -3.66 0.80
CA SER A 269 14.00 -3.52 0.80
C SER A 269 13.29 -4.79 1.26
N LEU A 270 13.78 -5.95 0.85
CA LEU A 270 13.25 -7.24 1.27
C LEU A 270 13.55 -7.50 2.77
N ASN A 271 14.76 -7.20 3.23
CA ASN A 271 15.12 -7.30 4.64
C ASN A 271 14.20 -6.40 5.49
N MET A 272 13.93 -5.16 5.03
CA MET A 272 13.03 -4.24 5.73
C MET A 272 11.61 -4.81 5.86
N ILE A 273 11.06 -5.43 4.80
CA ILE A 273 9.76 -6.10 4.85
C ILE A 273 9.77 -7.23 5.89
N ALA A 274 10.80 -8.07 5.88
CA ALA A 274 10.93 -9.20 6.79
C ALA A 274 11.08 -8.75 8.24
N VAL A 275 11.94 -7.78 8.51
CA VAL A 275 12.18 -7.27 9.87
C VAL A 275 10.92 -6.60 10.42
N VAL A 276 10.22 -5.79 9.62
CA VAL A 276 8.91 -5.22 10.01
C VAL A 276 7.92 -6.32 10.34
N ARG A 277 7.86 -7.41 9.56
CA ARG A 277 6.97 -8.56 9.86
C ARG A 277 7.33 -9.25 11.16
N LEU A 278 8.62 -9.45 11.45
CA LEU A 278 9.06 -10.07 12.68
C LEU A 278 8.74 -9.20 13.91
N VAL A 279 8.97 -7.88 13.80
CA VAL A 279 8.84 -6.91 14.91
C VAL A 279 7.37 -6.55 15.19
N LEU A 280 6.55 -6.30 14.16
CA LEU A 280 5.17 -5.85 14.33
C LEU A 280 4.13 -6.96 14.20
N GLY A 281 4.49 -8.08 13.60
CA GLY A 281 3.67 -9.30 13.57
C GLY A 281 2.37 -9.20 12.75
N ASP A 282 1.39 -8.45 13.21
CA ASP A 282 -0.01 -8.52 12.80
C ASP A 282 -0.52 -7.32 11.96
N VAL A 283 0.38 -6.43 11.52
CA VAL A 283 0.07 -5.32 10.61
C VAL A 283 0.00 -5.76 9.16
N ASN A 284 -0.74 -5.03 8.33
CA ASN A 284 -0.70 -5.24 6.88
C ASN A 284 0.57 -4.60 6.28
N ILE A 285 1.27 -5.35 5.43
CA ILE A 285 2.47 -4.88 4.72
C ILE A 285 2.23 -5.01 3.21
N ALA A 286 2.37 -3.91 2.48
CA ALA A 286 2.23 -3.91 1.04
C ALA A 286 3.52 -4.34 0.34
N ALA A 287 3.42 -5.25 -0.63
CA ALA A 287 4.47 -5.48 -1.61
C ALA A 287 4.40 -4.35 -2.65
N ALA A 288 5.27 -3.35 -2.48
CA ALA A 288 5.24 -2.15 -3.30
C ALA A 288 5.55 -2.44 -4.77
N THR A 289 4.85 -1.76 -5.69
CA THR A 289 5.09 -1.85 -7.13
C THR A 289 6.52 -1.45 -7.51
N ALA A 290 7.16 -0.60 -6.71
CA ALA A 290 8.57 -0.21 -6.89
C ALA A 290 9.56 -1.39 -6.82
N LEU A 291 9.25 -2.48 -6.11
CA LEU A 291 10.05 -3.71 -6.13
C LEU A 291 10.05 -4.34 -7.54
N GLN A 292 8.93 -4.27 -8.23
CA GLN A 292 8.82 -4.78 -9.60
C GLN A 292 9.56 -3.89 -10.62
N ALA A 293 9.78 -2.62 -10.34
CA ALA A 293 10.61 -1.76 -11.18
C ALA A 293 12.10 -2.15 -11.13
N ILE A 294 12.55 -2.82 -10.06
CA ILE A 294 13.91 -3.36 -9.95
C ILE A 294 14.02 -4.76 -10.53
N ARG A 295 12.99 -5.59 -10.31
CA ARG A 295 12.96 -6.99 -10.72
C ARG A 295 11.51 -7.42 -11.00
N ASP A 296 11.26 -8.06 -12.13
CA ASP A 296 9.91 -8.40 -12.63
C ASP A 296 9.04 -9.19 -11.63
N ASP A 297 9.63 -10.06 -10.80
CA ASP A 297 8.95 -10.81 -9.74
C ASP A 297 9.13 -10.18 -8.33
N GLY A 298 9.50 -8.91 -8.27
CA GLY A 298 9.84 -8.22 -7.02
C GLY A 298 8.70 -8.19 -6.01
N ARG A 299 7.45 -8.05 -6.46
CA ARG A 299 6.28 -8.07 -5.54
C ARG A 299 6.07 -9.45 -4.93
N GLU A 300 6.20 -10.50 -5.73
CA GLU A 300 6.03 -11.89 -5.28
C GLU A 300 7.12 -12.27 -4.28
N ILE A 301 8.35 -11.85 -4.52
CA ILE A 301 9.44 -12.02 -3.54
C ILE A 301 9.13 -11.23 -2.26
N GLY A 302 8.59 -10.02 -2.37
CA GLY A 302 8.13 -9.24 -1.20
C GLY A 302 7.08 -9.99 -0.37
N ILE A 303 6.18 -10.76 -1.01
CA ILE A 303 5.22 -11.64 -0.32
C ILE A 303 5.95 -12.77 0.44
N GLU A 304 6.97 -13.37 -0.15
CA GLU A 304 7.78 -14.39 0.53
C GLU A 304 8.55 -13.81 1.73
N TYR A 305 8.88 -12.52 1.71
CA TYR A 305 9.52 -11.81 2.82
C TYR A 305 8.54 -11.24 3.85
N GLY A 306 7.23 -11.49 3.70
CA GLY A 306 6.26 -11.16 4.75
C GLY A 306 5.20 -10.14 4.39
N ALA A 307 5.18 -9.61 3.16
CA ALA A 307 4.08 -8.79 2.68
C ALA A 307 2.81 -9.64 2.49
N ASN A 308 1.66 -9.00 2.65
CA ASN A 308 0.35 -9.67 2.52
C ASN A 308 -0.69 -8.81 1.80
N VAL A 309 -0.28 -7.70 1.19
CA VAL A 309 -1.13 -6.83 0.38
C VAL A 309 -0.45 -6.54 -0.95
N VAL A 310 -1.18 -6.61 -2.05
CA VAL A 310 -0.77 -6.11 -3.37
C VAL A 310 -1.81 -5.13 -3.91
N MET A 311 -1.33 -4.22 -4.77
CA MET A 311 -2.16 -3.14 -5.31
C MET A 311 -2.15 -3.19 -6.85
N PRO A 312 -3.02 -4.02 -7.48
CA PRO A 312 -3.19 -4.00 -8.93
C PRO A 312 -3.72 -2.65 -9.38
N ASN A 313 -3.18 -2.09 -10.47
CA ASN A 313 -3.62 -0.80 -10.99
C ASN A 313 -4.91 -0.96 -11.80
N LEU A 314 -5.98 -0.34 -11.33
CA LEU A 314 -7.30 -0.31 -11.98
C LEU A 314 -7.56 0.98 -12.77
N SER A 315 -6.66 1.98 -12.66
CA SER A 315 -6.85 3.22 -13.42
C SER A 315 -6.94 2.93 -14.92
N PRO A 316 -7.84 3.60 -15.66
CA PRO A 316 -7.86 3.50 -17.11
C PRO A 316 -6.50 3.80 -17.73
N GLN A 317 -6.09 3.03 -18.73
CA GLN A 317 -4.75 3.09 -19.33
C GLN A 317 -4.33 4.51 -19.73
N ARG A 318 -5.28 5.32 -20.24
CA ARG A 318 -5.02 6.71 -20.68
C ARG A 318 -4.50 7.64 -19.57
N PHE A 319 -4.69 7.31 -18.30
CA PHE A 319 -4.22 8.11 -17.17
C PHE A 319 -2.88 7.64 -16.59
N ARG A 320 -2.52 6.35 -16.79
CA ARG A 320 -1.37 5.73 -16.13
C ARG A 320 -0.04 6.39 -16.46
N ALA A 321 0.14 6.78 -17.73
CA ALA A 321 1.34 7.50 -18.15
C ALA A 321 1.49 8.86 -17.45
N GLY A 322 0.39 9.51 -17.07
CA GLY A 322 0.39 10.75 -16.30
C GLY A 322 0.67 10.59 -14.80
N TYR A 323 0.68 9.37 -14.27
CA TYR A 323 0.88 9.11 -12.84
C TYR A 323 2.19 8.35 -12.57
N GLN A 324 3.30 8.87 -13.03
CA GLN A 324 4.62 8.30 -12.80
C GLN A 324 5.29 9.02 -11.62
N LEU A 325 5.33 8.35 -10.47
CA LEU A 325 5.99 8.86 -9.26
C LEU A 325 7.52 8.72 -9.35
N TYR A 326 7.98 7.72 -10.10
CA TYR A 326 9.38 7.38 -10.38
C TYR A 326 9.46 6.77 -11.79
N ASP A 327 10.68 6.71 -12.33
CA ASP A 327 10.92 6.21 -13.68
C ASP A 327 10.74 4.67 -13.77
N ASN A 328 10.42 4.19 -14.97
CA ASN A 328 10.19 2.77 -15.24
C ASN A 328 9.08 2.13 -14.36
N LYS A 329 8.05 2.91 -13.98
CA LYS A 329 6.90 2.36 -13.28
C LYS A 329 6.27 1.24 -14.10
N PRO A 330 6.11 0.01 -13.55
CA PRO A 330 5.55 -1.11 -14.30
C PRO A 330 4.03 -0.99 -14.47
N CYS A 331 3.45 -1.85 -15.31
CA CYS A 331 2.01 -1.98 -15.54
C CYS A 331 1.35 -0.74 -16.16
N LEU A 332 2.06 0.02 -17.00
CA LEU A 332 1.48 1.18 -17.70
C LEU A 332 0.49 0.76 -18.81
N ASN A 333 0.75 -0.38 -19.46
CA ASN A 333 0.01 -0.84 -20.64
C ASN A 333 -0.89 -2.07 -20.37
N ASP A 334 -0.92 -2.59 -19.14
CA ASP A 334 -1.68 -3.79 -18.81
C ASP A 334 -3.17 -3.47 -18.67
N GLU A 335 -4.05 -4.36 -19.14
CA GLU A 335 -5.47 -4.28 -18.84
C GLU A 335 -5.75 -4.76 -17.40
N PRO A 336 -6.73 -4.17 -16.67
CA PRO A 336 -7.03 -4.55 -15.29
C PRO A 336 -7.36 -6.03 -15.10
N THR A 337 -8.09 -6.63 -16.05
CA THR A 337 -8.47 -8.06 -16.06
C THR A 337 -7.25 -8.97 -16.18
N GLN A 338 -6.33 -8.66 -17.08
CA GLN A 338 -5.08 -9.42 -17.29
C GLN A 338 -4.16 -9.34 -16.09
N CYS A 339 -4.12 -8.19 -15.43
CA CYS A 339 -3.28 -7.95 -14.26
C CYS A 339 -3.73 -8.82 -13.06
N GLY A 340 -5.04 -8.94 -12.81
CA GLY A 340 -5.60 -9.75 -11.73
C GLY A 340 -5.25 -11.25 -11.88
N ASP A 341 -5.56 -11.85 -13.03
CA ASP A 341 -5.31 -13.26 -13.32
C ASP A 341 -3.81 -13.60 -13.30
N CYS A 342 -2.98 -12.72 -13.84
CA CYS A 342 -1.52 -12.89 -13.82
C CYS A 342 -0.99 -12.90 -12.38
N LEU A 343 -1.41 -11.94 -11.56
CA LEU A 343 -0.99 -11.82 -10.16
C LEU A 343 -1.48 -13.00 -9.32
N GLU A 344 -2.70 -13.49 -9.53
CA GLU A 344 -3.21 -14.68 -8.83
C GLU A 344 -2.31 -15.89 -9.05
N LYS A 345 -1.99 -16.21 -10.31
CA LYS A 345 -1.08 -17.32 -10.66
C LYS A 345 0.31 -17.14 -10.04
N ARG A 346 0.85 -15.93 -10.08
CA ARG A 346 2.16 -15.60 -9.52
C ARG A 346 2.16 -15.72 -7.98
N ILE A 347 1.09 -15.30 -7.30
CA ILE A 347 0.90 -15.46 -5.85
C ILE A 347 0.78 -16.95 -5.50
N ALA A 348 -0.01 -17.70 -6.26
CA ALA A 348 -0.19 -19.13 -6.05
C ALA A 348 1.13 -19.91 -6.19
N SER A 349 2.01 -19.53 -7.15
CA SER A 349 3.34 -20.13 -7.30
C SER A 349 4.27 -19.91 -6.10
N ARG A 350 3.91 -18.99 -5.18
CA ARG A 350 4.63 -18.71 -3.92
C ARG A 350 3.96 -19.34 -2.70
N GLY A 351 3.03 -20.29 -2.91
CA GLY A 351 2.33 -20.99 -1.83
C GLY A 351 1.31 -20.12 -1.07
N ARG A 352 0.87 -19.00 -1.67
CA ARG A 352 -0.11 -18.10 -1.10
C ARG A 352 -1.37 -18.04 -1.98
N ARG A 353 -2.46 -17.53 -1.44
CA ARG A 353 -3.74 -17.41 -2.15
C ARG A 353 -4.27 -15.98 -2.07
N VAL A 354 -4.99 -15.54 -3.11
CA VAL A 354 -5.69 -14.25 -3.08
C VAL A 354 -6.91 -14.33 -2.16
N GLY A 355 -7.11 -13.32 -1.35
CA GLY A 355 -8.31 -13.14 -0.53
C GLY A 355 -9.41 -12.44 -1.32
N TRP A 356 -10.07 -13.16 -2.24
CA TRP A 356 -11.18 -12.63 -3.00
C TRP A 356 -12.37 -12.28 -2.08
N ASN A 357 -13.07 -11.18 -2.36
CA ASN A 357 -14.17 -10.63 -1.56
C ASN A 357 -13.80 -10.34 -0.09
N MET A 358 -12.51 -10.33 0.22
CA MET A 358 -12.04 -10.02 1.56
C MET A 358 -11.53 -8.58 1.62
N MET A 359 -12.06 -7.83 2.56
CA MET A 359 -11.67 -6.44 2.79
C MET A 359 -10.21 -6.28 3.24
N GLY A 360 -9.66 -7.32 3.85
CA GLY A 360 -8.28 -7.37 4.28
C GLY A 360 -7.95 -6.33 5.35
N SER A 361 -8.80 -6.17 6.36
CA SER A 361 -8.49 -5.35 7.51
C SER A 361 -7.31 -5.94 8.27
N SER A 362 -6.43 -5.07 8.78
CA SER A 362 -5.30 -5.50 9.59
C SER A 362 -5.77 -6.27 10.82
N ARG A 363 -5.08 -7.37 11.15
CA ARG A 363 -5.35 -8.10 12.39
C ARG A 363 -5.09 -7.20 13.60
N HIS A 364 -4.06 -6.37 13.53
CA HIS A 364 -3.72 -5.37 14.53
C HIS A 364 -4.91 -4.45 14.83
N TYR A 365 -5.50 -3.85 13.79
CA TYR A 365 -6.69 -2.99 13.92
C TYR A 365 -7.86 -3.72 14.57
N ARG A 366 -8.15 -4.95 14.12
CA ARG A 366 -9.26 -5.75 14.66
C ARG A 366 -9.07 -6.06 16.15
N THR A 367 -7.86 -6.46 16.53
CA THR A 367 -7.52 -6.73 17.94
C THR A 367 -7.67 -5.48 18.79
N ARG A 368 -7.11 -4.36 18.33
CA ARG A 368 -7.13 -3.08 19.03
C ARG A 368 -8.54 -2.50 19.21
N THR A 369 -9.43 -2.74 18.24
CA THR A 369 -10.80 -2.20 18.25
C THR A 369 -11.84 -3.19 18.78
N GLY A 370 -11.44 -4.38 19.24
CA GLY A 370 -12.36 -5.42 19.72
C GLY A 370 -13.24 -6.03 18.62
N GLN A 371 -12.89 -5.82 17.35
CA GLN A 371 -13.62 -6.35 16.19
C GLN A 371 -13.23 -7.81 15.96
N THR A 372 -13.78 -8.71 16.76
CA THR A 372 -13.61 -10.14 16.57
C THR A 372 -14.51 -10.65 15.45
N ALA A 373 -13.92 -11.37 14.48
CA ALA A 373 -14.55 -12.45 13.72
C ALA A 373 -15.62 -12.14 12.65
N GLN A 374 -15.50 -11.08 11.83
CA GLN A 374 -16.32 -11.03 10.61
C GLN A 374 -15.59 -11.44 9.32
N GLU A 375 -14.27 -11.57 9.36
CA GLU A 375 -13.50 -12.29 8.33
C GLU A 375 -12.96 -13.59 8.94
N ALA A 376 -13.86 -14.51 9.30
CA ALA A 376 -13.44 -15.84 9.69
C ALA A 376 -12.65 -16.45 8.52
N ILE A 377 -11.37 -16.76 8.76
CA ILE A 377 -10.62 -17.63 7.85
C ILE A 377 -11.39 -18.95 7.85
N PRO A 378 -11.95 -19.40 6.70
CA PRO A 378 -12.68 -20.66 6.67
C PRO A 378 -11.79 -21.78 7.21
N GLU A 379 -12.27 -22.53 8.17
CA GLU A 379 -11.47 -23.52 8.93
C GLU A 379 -11.04 -24.71 8.05
N SER A 380 -11.74 -24.97 6.93
CA SER A 380 -11.41 -26.06 6.02
C SER A 380 -10.97 -25.59 4.64
N THR A 381 -10.05 -26.33 4.02
CA THR A 381 -9.58 -26.10 2.65
C THR A 381 -10.74 -26.15 1.64
N ALA A 382 -11.69 -27.07 1.83
CA ALA A 382 -12.87 -27.22 0.96
C ALA A 382 -13.82 -26.01 1.02
N GLN A 383 -14.05 -25.43 2.20
CA GLN A 383 -14.84 -24.20 2.33
C GLN A 383 -14.15 -23.01 1.69
N ARG A 384 -12.81 -22.96 1.79
CA ARG A 384 -11.98 -21.91 1.17
C ARG A 384 -12.02 -21.99 -0.36
N ASP A 385 -11.95 -23.20 -0.89
CA ASP A 385 -11.98 -23.43 -2.35
C ASP A 385 -13.37 -23.16 -2.93
N ALA A 386 -14.44 -23.53 -2.21
CA ALA A 386 -15.82 -23.21 -2.61
C ALA A 386 -16.11 -21.69 -2.64
N LEU A 387 -15.58 -20.92 -1.68
CA LEU A 387 -15.69 -19.46 -1.67
C LEU A 387 -14.91 -18.83 -2.83
N ASN A 388 -13.71 -19.34 -3.13
CA ASN A 388 -12.92 -18.88 -4.28
C ASN A 388 -13.61 -19.20 -5.61
N GLU A 389 -14.15 -20.42 -5.77
CA GLU A 389 -14.90 -20.79 -6.97
C GLU A 389 -16.18 -19.97 -7.15
N LYS A 390 -16.91 -19.71 -6.05
CA LYS A 390 -18.10 -18.85 -6.08
C LYS A 390 -17.76 -17.42 -6.50
N ALA A 391 -16.67 -16.85 -5.95
CA ALA A 391 -16.19 -15.52 -6.31
C ALA A 391 -15.77 -15.41 -7.80
N LEU A 392 -15.14 -16.47 -8.34
CA LEU A 392 -14.74 -16.51 -9.75
C LEU A 392 -15.90 -16.66 -10.73
N ARG A 393 -17.03 -17.24 -10.30
CA ARG A 393 -18.17 -17.52 -11.18
C ARG A 393 -19.24 -16.44 -11.22
N GLY A 394 -19.26 -15.47 -10.30
CA GLY A 394 -20.33 -14.47 -10.22
C GLY A 394 -21.74 -15.06 -10.06
N PRO A 395 -22.79 -14.25 -9.85
CA PRO A 395 -24.16 -14.72 -9.58
C PRO A 395 -24.80 -15.57 -10.69
N GLN A 396 -24.28 -15.55 -11.90
CA GLN A 396 -24.82 -16.30 -13.06
C GLN A 396 -23.92 -17.45 -13.55
N GLY A 397 -22.89 -17.85 -12.79
CA GLY A 397 -22.06 -19.01 -13.12
C GLY A 397 -21.12 -18.83 -14.31
N GLN A 398 -21.06 -17.68 -14.94
CA GLN A 398 -20.15 -17.38 -16.06
C GLN A 398 -18.98 -16.50 -15.55
N ARG A 399 -17.75 -16.81 -16.00
CA ARG A 399 -16.62 -15.89 -15.84
C ARG A 399 -17.01 -14.55 -16.47
N ARG A 400 -17.10 -13.50 -15.67
CA ARG A 400 -17.48 -12.17 -16.15
C ARG A 400 -16.34 -11.59 -16.99
N ILE A 401 -16.43 -11.75 -18.31
CA ILE A 401 -15.60 -11.04 -19.27
C ILE A 401 -16.39 -9.82 -19.72
N PHE A 402 -16.08 -8.65 -19.21
CA PHE A 402 -16.64 -7.41 -19.72
C PHE A 402 -15.67 -6.78 -20.73
N PHE A 403 -16.08 -6.78 -21.99
CA PHE A 403 -15.48 -5.93 -23.01
C PHE A 403 -15.99 -4.51 -22.82
N ASN A 404 -15.09 -3.56 -22.64
CA ASN A 404 -15.41 -2.14 -22.76
C ASN A 404 -15.80 -1.83 -24.20
N THR A 405 -17.10 -1.78 -24.50
CA THR A 405 -17.65 -1.00 -25.62
C THR A 405 -18.18 0.30 -25.05
N VAL A 406 -17.30 1.27 -24.85
CA VAL A 406 -17.70 2.67 -24.93
C VAL A 406 -17.17 3.16 -26.28
N ALA A 407 -18.04 3.17 -27.24
CA ALA A 407 -17.81 3.78 -28.53
C ALA A 407 -17.62 5.30 -28.36
N VAL A 408 -16.59 5.82 -29.04
CA VAL A 408 -16.28 7.16 -29.53
C VAL A 408 -16.70 8.36 -28.68
#